data_2e0223c94f91bbcdafb75f979898b7cc
#
_entry.id   2e0223c94f91bbcdafb75f979898b7cc
#
_cell.length_a   1.000
_cell.length_b   1.000
_cell.length_c   1.000
_cell.angle_alpha   90.00
_cell.angle_beta   90.00
_cell.angle_gamma   90.00
#
_symmetry.space_group_name_H-M   'P 1'
#
loop_
_entity.id
_entity.type
_entity.pdbx_description
1 polymer ?
#
loop_
_entity_poly.entity_id
_entity_poly.type
_entity_poly.pdbx_seq_one_letter_code
_entity_poly.pdbx_strand_id
1 'polypeptide(L)'
;MKTKNRILSTILSLCLMCGMAVPTFAADINTSGGTGTTPVQLTAAATTFDVTVPTSIAITVNADGTVTCPSASAVKIHNASAGAVKVSNIAMNNGTWTLASYNGGSRDLLAQEKVNAKKLGFQLSVSGDTAATATNGNQTLTHDASKWIVNPHDSLRITTAAIATAVSGEIAEPETVASVVFTIGWNTAN
;
A
#
# COMPACT_ATOMS: atom_id res chain seq x y z
N MET A 1 2.03 50.89 -14.53
CA MET A 1 1.19 49.83 -15.12
C MET A 1 1.93 48.50 -15.01
N LYS A 2 1.49 47.62 -14.14
CA LYS A 2 2.09 46.27 -13.96
C LYS A 2 1.17 45.24 -14.61
N THR A 3 1.59 44.68 -15.70
CA THR A 3 0.89 43.63 -16.43
C THR A 3 1.12 42.28 -15.72
N LYS A 4 0.05 41.71 -15.14
CA LYS A 4 0.09 40.36 -14.56
C LYS A 4 -0.02 39.32 -15.67
N ASN A 5 1.06 38.59 -15.93
CA ASN A 5 1.02 37.42 -16.81
C ASN A 5 0.30 36.26 -16.08
N ARG A 6 -0.92 35.99 -16.51
CA ARG A 6 -1.63 34.78 -16.15
C ARG A 6 -1.16 33.68 -17.11
N ILE A 7 -0.35 32.76 -16.60
CA ILE A 7 -0.03 31.52 -17.31
C ILE A 7 -1.26 30.62 -17.22
N LEU A 8 -2.03 30.58 -18.29
CA LEU A 8 -3.14 29.66 -18.47
C LEU A 8 -2.51 28.32 -18.88
N SER A 9 -2.39 27.39 -17.94
CA SER A 9 -2.01 26.00 -18.23
C SER A 9 -3.19 25.32 -18.91
N THR A 10 -3.22 25.37 -20.24
CA THR A 10 -4.16 24.63 -21.07
C THR A 10 -3.64 23.20 -21.17
N ILE A 11 -4.18 22.29 -20.34
CA ILE A 11 -4.01 20.85 -20.56
C ILE A 11 -4.80 20.52 -21.82
N LEU A 12 -4.09 20.51 -22.93
CA LEU A 12 -4.62 20.02 -24.20
C LEU A 12 -4.68 18.50 -24.12
N SER A 13 -5.82 17.99 -23.62
CA SER A 13 -6.18 16.57 -23.77
C SER A 13 -6.40 16.31 -25.25
N LEU A 14 -5.32 15.97 -25.96
CA LEU A 14 -5.37 15.55 -27.35
C LEU A 14 -5.91 14.11 -27.36
N CYS A 15 -7.24 13.96 -27.30
CA CYS A 15 -7.92 12.76 -27.76
C CYS A 15 -7.65 12.61 -29.26
N LEU A 16 -6.51 11.98 -29.57
CA LEU A 16 -6.24 11.54 -30.91
C LEU A 16 -7.13 10.31 -31.19
N MET A 17 -8.40 10.54 -31.43
CA MET A 17 -9.26 9.58 -32.13
C MET A 17 -8.74 9.47 -33.56
N CYS A 18 -7.64 8.74 -33.76
CA CYS A 18 -7.33 8.19 -35.06
C CYS A 18 -8.42 7.18 -35.36
N GLY A 19 -9.49 7.65 -35.99
CA GLY A 19 -10.45 6.83 -36.71
C GLY A 19 -9.73 6.15 -37.87
N MET A 20 -8.95 5.11 -37.57
CA MET A 20 -8.55 4.16 -38.62
C MET A 20 -9.84 3.45 -39.02
N ALA A 21 -10.42 3.90 -40.13
CA ALA A 21 -11.37 3.10 -40.85
C ALA A 21 -10.63 1.82 -41.30
N VAL A 22 -10.75 0.79 -40.48
CA VAL A 22 -10.22 -0.54 -40.85
C VAL A 22 -11.11 -1.01 -42.01
N PRO A 23 -10.58 -1.24 -43.20
CA PRO A 23 -11.39 -1.81 -44.25
C PRO A 23 -11.86 -3.19 -43.77
N THR A 24 -13.16 -3.31 -43.56
CA THR A 24 -13.76 -4.62 -43.25
C THR A 24 -13.81 -5.40 -44.56
N PHE A 25 -12.76 -6.15 -44.86
CA PHE A 25 -12.79 -7.15 -45.90
C PHE A 25 -13.58 -8.34 -45.35
N ALA A 26 -14.76 -8.57 -45.92
CA ALA A 26 -15.44 -9.83 -45.68
C ALA A 26 -14.65 -10.94 -46.39
N ALA A 27 -14.25 -11.99 -45.66
CA ALA A 27 -13.69 -13.16 -46.32
C ALA A 27 -14.85 -13.94 -46.97
N ASP A 28 -14.84 -14.02 -48.29
CA ASP A 28 -15.84 -14.83 -49.03
C ASP A 28 -15.59 -16.31 -48.78
N ILE A 29 -16.56 -16.99 -48.19
CA ILE A 29 -16.56 -18.42 -48.01
C ILE A 29 -17.36 -19.03 -49.19
N ASN A 30 -16.66 -19.39 -50.27
CA ASN A 30 -17.27 -19.82 -51.51
C ASN A 30 -17.60 -21.30 -51.60
N THR A 31 -17.32 -22.07 -50.55
CA THR A 31 -17.58 -23.52 -50.48
C THR A 31 -18.27 -23.88 -49.19
N SER A 32 -19.23 -24.85 -49.27
CA SER A 32 -19.86 -25.41 -48.07
C SER A 32 -18.80 -26.09 -47.16
N GLY A 33 -18.75 -25.66 -45.89
CA GLY A 33 -17.71 -26.12 -44.93
C GLY A 33 -16.42 -25.32 -44.99
N GLY A 34 -16.32 -24.26 -45.79
CA GLY A 34 -15.17 -23.34 -45.78
C GLY A 34 -15.08 -22.55 -44.49
N THR A 35 -13.87 -22.19 -44.09
CA THR A 35 -13.58 -21.38 -42.90
C THR A 35 -13.09 -19.97 -43.26
N GLY A 36 -13.63 -18.98 -42.61
CA GLY A 36 -13.16 -17.61 -42.71
C GLY A 36 -12.51 -17.17 -41.38
N THR A 37 -11.42 -16.40 -41.42
CA THR A 37 -10.74 -15.84 -40.26
C THR A 37 -10.99 -14.35 -40.19
N THR A 38 -11.53 -13.88 -39.07
CA THR A 38 -11.70 -12.46 -38.78
C THR A 38 -10.72 -12.06 -37.71
N PRO A 39 -9.72 -11.20 -37.96
CA PRO A 39 -8.82 -10.72 -36.94
C PRO A 39 -9.55 -9.79 -35.96
N VAL A 40 -9.29 -9.98 -34.67
CA VAL A 40 -9.70 -9.04 -33.63
C VAL A 40 -8.52 -8.12 -33.35
N GLN A 41 -8.70 -6.83 -33.50
CA GLN A 41 -7.67 -5.83 -33.28
C GLN A 41 -7.98 -5.06 -31.99
N LEU A 42 -6.96 -4.83 -31.15
CA LEU A 42 -7.04 -4.10 -29.89
C LEU A 42 -6.06 -2.93 -29.92
N THR A 43 -6.54 -1.75 -29.54
CA THR A 43 -5.70 -0.62 -29.14
C THR A 43 -5.98 -0.30 -27.70
N ALA A 44 -4.94 0.00 -26.90
CA ALA A 44 -5.11 0.33 -25.51
C ALA A 44 -4.26 1.55 -25.14
N ALA A 45 -4.82 2.44 -24.30
CA ALA A 45 -4.05 3.47 -23.62
C ALA A 45 -3.38 2.88 -22.35
N ALA A 46 -2.29 3.50 -21.92
CA ALA A 46 -1.65 3.11 -20.66
C ALA A 46 -2.60 3.33 -19.47
N THR A 47 -2.64 2.35 -18.57
CA THR A 47 -3.42 2.42 -17.34
C THR A 47 -2.75 3.38 -16.36
N THR A 48 -3.52 4.31 -15.78
CA THR A 48 -3.03 5.21 -14.74
C THR A 48 -2.81 4.46 -13.43
N PHE A 49 -1.66 4.70 -12.81
CA PHE A 49 -1.35 4.18 -11.47
C PHE A 49 -1.82 5.20 -10.43
N ASP A 50 -2.78 4.81 -9.59
CA ASP A 50 -3.36 5.64 -8.53
C ASP A 50 -3.60 4.78 -7.28
N VAL A 51 -2.72 4.92 -6.30
CA VAL A 51 -2.74 4.12 -5.06
C VAL A 51 -2.51 5.03 -3.87
N THR A 52 -3.33 4.88 -2.85
CA THR A 52 -3.17 5.59 -1.57
C THR A 52 -2.80 4.62 -0.46
N VAL A 53 -1.91 5.05 0.43
CA VAL A 53 -1.49 4.34 1.64
C VAL A 53 -1.95 5.12 2.88
N PRO A 54 -2.00 4.48 4.08
CA PRO A 54 -2.30 5.20 5.31
C PRO A 54 -1.32 6.35 5.54
N THR A 55 -1.81 7.52 5.86
CA THR A 55 -0.97 8.69 6.21
C THR A 55 -0.38 8.57 7.61
N SER A 56 -1.06 7.83 8.50
CA SER A 56 -0.59 7.54 9.86
C SER A 56 -1.23 6.25 10.38
N ILE A 57 -0.57 5.60 11.34
CA ILE A 57 -1.08 4.48 12.13
C ILE A 57 -1.01 4.93 13.59
N ALA A 58 -2.12 5.46 14.09
CA ALA A 58 -2.18 5.98 15.45
C ALA A 58 -2.25 4.83 16.46
N ILE A 59 -1.28 4.75 17.37
CA ILE A 59 -1.25 3.80 18.48
C ILE A 59 -1.30 4.55 19.80
N THR A 60 -1.91 3.96 20.81
CA THR A 60 -1.98 4.52 22.17
C THR A 60 -1.42 3.53 23.16
N VAL A 61 -0.51 3.98 24.00
CA VAL A 61 -0.03 3.21 25.17
C VAL A 61 -0.88 3.61 26.37
N ASN A 62 -1.62 2.65 26.92
CA ASN A 62 -2.49 2.88 28.07
C ASN A 62 -1.69 2.88 29.38
N ALA A 63 -2.28 3.43 30.46
CA ALA A 63 -1.63 3.51 31.78
C ALA A 63 -1.24 2.14 32.36
N ASP A 64 -1.99 1.07 32.02
CA ASP A 64 -1.64 -0.31 32.37
C ASP A 64 -0.55 -0.92 31.48
N GLY A 65 -0.09 -0.14 30.47
CA GLY A 65 0.95 -0.48 29.51
C GLY A 65 0.45 -1.35 28.36
N THR A 66 -0.84 -1.61 28.24
CA THR A 66 -1.40 -2.21 27.02
C THR A 66 -1.30 -1.22 25.86
N VAL A 67 -1.22 -1.72 24.62
CA VAL A 67 -1.18 -0.88 23.44
C VAL A 67 -2.45 -1.07 22.64
N THR A 68 -3.15 0.03 22.37
CA THR A 68 -4.32 0.05 21.48
C THR A 68 -3.88 0.44 20.08
N CYS A 69 -4.16 -0.42 19.12
CA CYS A 69 -3.93 -0.18 17.69
C CYS A 69 -5.25 0.16 16.97
N PRO A 70 -5.20 0.88 15.85
CA PRO A 70 -6.38 1.16 15.05
C PRO A 70 -6.97 -0.12 14.45
N SER A 71 -8.26 -0.09 14.13
CA SER A 71 -8.92 -1.20 13.44
C SER A 71 -8.37 -1.39 12.03
N ALA A 72 -8.44 -2.62 11.50
CA ALA A 72 -8.01 -2.92 10.14
C ALA A 72 -8.81 -2.16 9.05
N SER A 73 -9.99 -1.64 9.37
CA SER A 73 -10.75 -0.78 8.46
C SER A 73 -10.20 0.64 8.36
N ALA A 74 -9.48 1.11 9.39
CA ALA A 74 -8.83 2.42 9.40
C ALA A 74 -7.45 2.39 8.72
N VAL A 75 -6.78 1.22 8.72
CA VAL A 75 -5.46 1.04 8.11
C VAL A 75 -5.61 0.25 6.82
N LYS A 76 -5.56 0.92 5.68
CA LYS A 76 -5.77 0.27 4.38
C LYS A 76 -4.95 0.90 3.27
N ILE A 77 -4.56 0.08 2.31
CA ILE A 77 -4.04 0.52 1.00
C ILE A 77 -5.23 0.49 0.05
N HIS A 78 -5.50 1.60 -0.63
CA HIS A 78 -6.58 1.70 -1.61
C HIS A 78 -6.00 1.85 -3.01
N ASN A 79 -6.48 1.03 -3.93
CA ASN A 79 -6.11 1.06 -5.34
C ASN A 79 -7.25 1.66 -6.17
N ALA A 80 -7.11 2.89 -6.64
CA ALA A 80 -8.04 3.54 -7.54
C ALA A 80 -7.75 3.26 -9.03
N SER A 81 -6.66 2.52 -9.32
CA SER A 81 -6.25 2.15 -10.67
C SER A 81 -7.18 1.10 -11.28
N ALA A 82 -7.22 1.03 -12.62
CA ALA A 82 -7.95 -0.01 -13.35
C ALA A 82 -7.20 -1.36 -13.41
N GLY A 83 -5.95 -1.43 -12.95
CA GLY A 83 -5.14 -2.65 -12.86
C GLY A 83 -4.87 -3.05 -11.41
N ALA A 84 -4.65 -4.34 -11.14
CA ALA A 84 -4.24 -4.79 -9.83
C ALA A 84 -2.82 -4.33 -9.50
N VAL A 85 -2.59 -3.98 -8.23
CA VAL A 85 -1.27 -3.59 -7.70
C VAL A 85 -0.82 -4.58 -6.63
N LYS A 86 0.49 -4.62 -6.37
CA LYS A 86 1.09 -5.50 -5.38
C LYS A 86 2.09 -4.71 -4.52
N VAL A 87 2.04 -4.91 -3.21
CA VAL A 87 3.10 -4.47 -2.30
C VAL A 87 4.28 -5.42 -2.45
N SER A 88 5.37 -4.95 -2.99
CA SER A 88 6.58 -5.74 -3.24
C SER A 88 7.58 -5.67 -2.10
N ASN A 89 7.53 -4.61 -1.29
CA ASN A 89 8.41 -4.45 -0.13
C ASN A 89 7.70 -3.66 0.97
N ILE A 90 7.99 -4.04 2.23
CA ILE A 90 7.56 -3.33 3.43
C ILE A 90 8.82 -3.08 4.25
N ALA A 91 9.18 -1.82 4.46
CA ALA A 91 10.28 -1.47 5.34
C ALA A 91 9.75 -0.72 6.57
N MET A 92 10.40 -0.95 7.71
CA MET A 92 10.16 -0.17 8.92
C MET A 92 11.43 0.53 9.36
N ASN A 93 11.29 1.79 9.76
CA ASN A 93 12.37 2.62 10.24
C ASN A 93 12.06 3.17 11.62
N ASN A 94 13.09 3.29 12.44
CA ASN A 94 13.01 4.00 13.72
C ASN A 94 12.58 5.46 13.47
N GLY A 95 11.79 5.97 14.42
CA GLY A 95 11.57 7.39 14.58
C GLY A 95 12.23 7.88 15.86
N THR A 96 11.43 8.47 16.75
CA THR A 96 11.91 8.86 18.09
C THR A 96 12.09 7.66 19.03
N TRP A 97 11.53 6.50 18.66
CA TRP A 97 11.67 5.22 19.37
C TRP A 97 12.47 4.22 18.54
N THR A 98 13.05 3.22 19.21
CA THR A 98 13.75 2.11 18.55
C THR A 98 12.81 0.94 18.36
N LEU A 99 12.77 0.39 17.15
CA LEU A 99 12.04 -0.85 16.88
C LEU A 99 12.68 -2.02 17.62
N ALA A 100 11.83 -2.86 18.20
CA ALA A 100 12.19 -4.06 18.93
C ALA A 100 11.32 -5.23 18.46
N SER A 101 11.67 -6.45 18.88
CA SER A 101 10.90 -7.64 18.51
C SER A 101 9.48 -7.57 19.05
N TYR A 102 8.51 -7.82 18.17
CA TYR A 102 7.13 -8.08 18.54
C TYR A 102 6.95 -9.59 18.80
N ASN A 103 6.42 -9.96 19.94
CA ASN A 103 6.32 -11.36 20.42
C ASN A 103 4.86 -11.81 20.66
N GLY A 104 3.98 -11.51 19.72
CA GLY A 104 2.58 -11.94 19.80
C GLY A 104 1.73 -11.22 20.83
N GLY A 105 2.10 -9.99 21.21
CA GLY A 105 1.38 -9.19 22.20
C GLY A 105 1.83 -9.43 23.65
N SER A 106 2.74 -10.37 23.91
CA SER A 106 3.36 -10.52 25.24
C SER A 106 4.27 -9.31 25.51
N ARG A 107 4.05 -8.68 26.64
CA ARG A 107 4.85 -7.54 27.11
C ARG A 107 6.14 -7.94 27.79
N ASP A 108 6.34 -9.25 28.04
CA ASP A 108 7.39 -9.74 28.94
C ASP A 108 8.79 -9.26 28.54
N LEU A 109 9.10 -9.23 27.22
CA LEU A 109 10.40 -8.74 26.75
C LEU A 109 10.56 -7.24 26.94
N LEU A 110 9.52 -6.44 26.68
CA LEU A 110 9.58 -4.98 26.83
C LEU A 110 9.26 -4.53 28.26
N ALA A 111 8.56 -5.35 29.05
CA ALA A 111 8.30 -5.09 30.47
C ALA A 111 9.58 -5.14 31.33
N GLN A 112 10.59 -5.88 30.89
CA GLN A 112 11.90 -5.95 31.56
C GLN A 112 12.82 -4.79 31.21
N GLU A 113 12.48 -4.02 30.18
CA GLU A 113 13.24 -2.84 29.79
C GLU A 113 13.04 -1.71 30.79
N LYS A 114 14.01 -0.81 30.85
CA LYS A 114 13.91 0.37 31.70
C LYS A 114 12.73 1.25 31.25
N VAL A 115 12.03 1.84 32.20
CA VAL A 115 11.03 2.89 31.93
C VAL A 115 11.68 3.99 31.09
N ASN A 116 10.97 4.51 30.10
CA ASN A 116 11.46 5.48 29.10
C ASN A 116 12.56 4.94 28.16
N ALA A 117 12.72 3.61 28.02
CA ALA A 117 13.66 3.03 27.07
C ALA A 117 13.26 3.29 25.60
N LYS A 118 12.03 3.79 25.35
CA LYS A 118 11.52 4.16 24.01
C LYS A 118 11.69 3.04 22.98
N LYS A 119 11.25 1.82 23.34
CA LYS A 119 11.23 0.67 22.43
C LYS A 119 9.80 0.32 22.03
N LEU A 120 9.61 0.02 20.74
CA LEU A 120 8.33 -0.36 20.14
C LEU A 120 8.47 -1.67 19.38
N GLY A 121 7.76 -2.72 19.80
CA GLY A 121 7.50 -3.90 18.98
C GLY A 121 6.28 -3.65 18.11
N PHE A 122 6.36 -3.93 16.81
CA PHE A 122 5.28 -3.64 15.87
C PHE A 122 5.12 -4.74 14.83
N GLN A 123 3.89 -4.97 14.42
CA GLN A 123 3.51 -5.99 13.47
C GLN A 123 2.42 -5.49 12.53
N LEU A 124 2.51 -5.91 11.28
CA LEU A 124 1.49 -5.71 10.24
C LEU A 124 1.07 -7.07 9.69
N SER A 125 -0.21 -7.25 9.40
CA SER A 125 -0.70 -8.43 8.71
C SER A 125 -1.90 -8.14 7.83
N VAL A 126 -2.09 -8.95 6.80
CA VAL A 126 -3.29 -8.98 5.97
C VAL A 126 -3.92 -10.36 6.05
N SER A 127 -5.17 -10.49 5.64
CA SER A 127 -5.86 -11.78 5.66
C SER A 127 -5.09 -12.83 4.85
N GLY A 128 -4.78 -13.97 5.48
CA GLY A 128 -4.12 -15.10 4.85
C GLY A 128 -2.59 -15.00 4.73
N ASP A 129 -1.97 -13.95 5.29
CA ASP A 129 -0.50 -13.84 5.37
C ASP A 129 0.01 -14.09 6.78
N THR A 130 1.26 -14.52 6.86
CA THR A 130 2.04 -14.47 8.10
C THR A 130 2.35 -13.00 8.42
N ALA A 131 2.27 -12.65 9.70
CA ALA A 131 2.50 -11.28 10.11
C ALA A 131 3.91 -10.79 9.78
N ALA A 132 4.01 -9.66 9.12
CA ALA A 132 5.25 -8.93 8.88
C ALA A 132 5.66 -8.23 10.18
N THR A 133 6.67 -8.75 10.86
CA THR A 133 7.01 -8.41 12.25
C THR A 133 8.36 -7.71 12.33
N ALA A 134 8.41 -6.56 13.02
CA ALA A 134 9.66 -5.90 13.36
C ALA A 134 10.45 -6.76 14.35
N THR A 135 11.77 -6.83 14.17
CA THR A 135 12.68 -7.52 15.08
C THR A 135 13.63 -6.58 15.81
N ASN A 136 14.33 -5.71 15.08
CA ASN A 136 15.24 -4.75 15.68
C ASN A 136 15.64 -3.67 14.67
N GLY A 137 15.53 -2.41 15.05
CA GLY A 137 15.98 -1.27 14.26
C GLY A 137 15.34 -1.15 12.87
N ASN A 138 15.99 -0.41 11.99
CA ASN A 138 15.55 -0.25 10.60
C ASN A 138 15.68 -1.56 9.82
N GLN A 139 14.61 -1.97 9.15
CA GLN A 139 14.60 -3.27 8.46
C GLN A 139 13.55 -3.38 7.37
N THR A 140 13.77 -4.31 6.45
CA THR A 140 12.74 -4.82 5.55
C THR A 140 12.04 -5.99 6.22
N LEU A 141 10.70 -5.97 6.23
CA LEU A 141 9.89 -7.01 6.84
C LEU A 141 9.64 -8.14 5.84
N THR A 142 9.76 -9.38 6.33
CA THR A 142 9.37 -10.56 5.54
C THR A 142 7.84 -10.63 5.46
N HIS A 143 7.29 -10.81 4.27
CA HIS A 143 5.87 -10.97 4.00
C HIS A 143 5.67 -11.80 2.73
N ASP A 144 4.50 -12.43 2.58
CA ASP A 144 4.12 -13.09 1.34
C ASP A 144 3.47 -12.09 0.38
N ALA A 145 4.25 -11.57 -0.57
CA ALA A 145 3.77 -10.58 -1.52
C ALA A 145 2.55 -11.04 -2.35
N SER A 146 2.26 -12.36 -2.43
CA SER A 146 1.06 -12.86 -3.09
C SER A 146 -0.23 -12.57 -2.33
N LYS A 147 -0.14 -12.29 -1.03
CA LYS A 147 -1.25 -11.90 -0.17
C LYS A 147 -1.44 -10.38 -0.11
N TRP A 148 -0.43 -9.63 -0.54
CA TRP A 148 -0.44 -8.17 -0.54
C TRP A 148 -0.78 -7.59 -1.92
N ILE A 149 -1.79 -8.19 -2.57
CA ILE A 149 -2.34 -7.73 -3.84
C ILE A 149 -3.62 -6.94 -3.57
N VAL A 150 -3.76 -5.79 -4.22
CA VAL A 150 -4.97 -4.97 -4.17
C VAL A 150 -5.58 -4.94 -5.55
N ASN A 151 -6.79 -5.50 -5.68
CA ASN A 151 -7.53 -5.54 -6.94
C ASN A 151 -7.89 -4.12 -7.41
N PRO A 152 -8.24 -3.95 -8.70
CA PRO A 152 -8.73 -2.67 -9.22
C PRO A 152 -9.91 -2.15 -8.39
N HIS A 153 -9.87 -0.86 -8.05
CA HIS A 153 -10.91 -0.15 -7.30
C HIS A 153 -11.27 -0.77 -5.93
N ASP A 154 -10.31 -1.46 -5.30
CA ASP A 154 -10.50 -2.16 -4.02
C ASP A 154 -9.52 -1.65 -2.95
N SER A 155 -9.65 -2.18 -1.73
CA SER A 155 -8.79 -1.83 -0.59
C SER A 155 -8.29 -3.08 0.13
N LEU A 156 -6.99 -3.11 0.39
CA LEU A 156 -6.35 -4.09 1.26
C LEU A 156 -6.34 -3.57 2.70
N ARG A 157 -7.04 -4.23 3.59
CA ARG A 157 -7.08 -3.90 5.02
C ARG A 157 -5.88 -4.50 5.73
N ILE A 158 -5.23 -3.71 6.58
CA ILE A 158 -4.04 -4.09 7.32
C ILE A 158 -4.38 -4.14 8.81
N THR A 159 -4.22 -5.29 9.41
CA THR A 159 -4.28 -5.45 10.87
C THR A 159 -2.93 -5.07 11.46
N THR A 160 -2.94 -4.27 12.51
CA THR A 160 -1.73 -3.85 13.21
C THR A 160 -1.77 -4.33 14.66
N ALA A 161 -0.59 -4.66 15.20
CA ALA A 161 -0.43 -4.96 16.61
C ALA A 161 0.90 -4.37 17.10
N ALA A 162 0.94 -3.95 18.36
CA ALA A 162 2.11 -3.32 18.95
C ALA A 162 2.26 -3.65 20.43
N ILE A 163 3.50 -3.59 20.90
CA ILE A 163 3.89 -3.56 22.30
C ILE A 163 4.89 -2.44 22.52
N ALA A 164 4.93 -1.84 23.69
CA ALA A 164 5.80 -0.70 23.96
C ALA A 164 6.40 -0.78 25.36
N THR A 165 7.56 -0.17 25.54
CA THR A 165 8.12 0.04 26.88
C THR A 165 7.29 1.06 27.66
N ALA A 166 7.26 0.91 28.98
CA ALA A 166 6.59 1.86 29.86
C ALA A 166 7.20 3.26 29.76
N VAL A 167 6.35 4.27 29.90
CA VAL A 167 6.74 5.69 30.01
C VAL A 167 6.36 6.21 31.38
N SER A 168 7.19 7.07 31.96
CA SER A 168 6.95 7.65 33.30
C SER A 168 6.13 8.94 33.27
N GLY A 169 5.97 9.54 32.08
CA GLY A 169 5.21 10.77 31.87
C GLY A 169 4.28 10.65 30.67
N GLU A 170 3.25 11.47 30.66
CA GLU A 170 2.33 11.55 29.55
C GLU A 170 3.03 12.09 28.28
N ILE A 171 2.73 11.50 27.14
CA ILE A 171 3.07 12.03 25.80
C ILE A 171 1.78 12.67 25.26
N ALA A 172 1.56 13.94 25.61
CA ALA A 172 0.33 14.64 25.31
C ALA A 172 0.17 14.95 23.80
N GLU A 173 1.29 15.21 23.12
CA GLU A 173 1.29 15.47 21.68
C GLU A 173 1.78 14.24 20.91
N PRO A 174 1.12 13.86 19.81
CA PRO A 174 1.54 12.73 19.00
C PRO A 174 2.98 12.88 18.49
N GLU A 175 3.83 11.88 18.73
CA GLU A 175 5.18 11.84 18.18
C GLU A 175 5.32 10.70 17.15
N THR A 176 6.17 10.89 16.14
CA THR A 176 6.45 9.84 15.14
C THR A 176 7.46 8.84 15.73
N VAL A 177 6.94 7.79 16.34
CA VAL A 177 7.74 6.75 17.03
C VAL A 177 8.45 5.82 16.05
N ALA A 178 7.85 5.53 14.90
CA ALA A 178 8.41 4.72 13.81
C ALA A 178 7.72 5.10 12.49
N SER A 179 8.25 4.63 11.36
CA SER A 179 7.61 4.77 10.06
C SER A 179 7.56 3.43 9.31
N VAL A 180 6.51 3.24 8.53
CA VAL A 180 6.33 2.10 7.62
C VAL A 180 6.38 2.62 6.18
N VAL A 181 7.22 2.00 5.36
CA VAL A 181 7.37 2.35 3.94
C VAL A 181 6.91 1.19 3.10
N PHE A 182 5.89 1.41 2.28
CA PHE A 182 5.38 0.43 1.31
C PHE A 182 5.96 0.73 -0.07
N THR A 183 6.56 -0.27 -0.72
CA THR A 183 6.89 -0.20 -2.14
C THR A 183 5.80 -0.94 -2.92
N ILE A 184 5.11 -0.22 -3.81
CA ILE A 184 3.95 -0.74 -4.52
C ILE A 184 4.17 -0.58 -6.02
N GLY A 185 3.84 -1.60 -6.78
CA GLY A 185 3.90 -1.59 -8.23
C GLY A 185 2.72 -2.35 -8.85
N TRP A 186 2.66 -2.37 -10.17
CA TRP A 186 1.69 -3.20 -10.87
C TRP A 186 1.87 -4.68 -10.53
N ASN A 187 0.76 -5.40 -10.35
CA ASN A 187 0.78 -6.84 -10.28
C ASN A 187 0.82 -7.41 -11.72
N THR A 188 2.04 -7.48 -12.28
CA THR A 188 2.26 -7.96 -13.65
C THR A 188 2.39 -9.48 -13.68
N ALA A 189 1.92 -10.11 -14.76
CA ALA A 189 2.30 -11.48 -15.07
C ALA A 189 3.81 -11.54 -15.36
N ASN A 190 4.48 -12.57 -14.84
CA ASN A 190 5.89 -12.88 -15.16
C ASN A 190 5.95 -13.61 -16.49
#